data_3b36cdcf45b538fe92ebd389fb2a7671
#
_entry.id   3b36cdcf45b538fe92ebd389fb2a7671
#
_cell.length_a   1.000
_cell.length_b   1.000
_cell.length_c   1.000
_cell.angle_alpha   90.00
_cell.angle_beta   90.00
_cell.angle_gamma   90.00
#
_symmetry.space_group_name_H-M   'P 1'
#
loop_
_entity.id
_entity.type
_entity.pdbx_description
1 polymer ?
#
loop_
_entity_poly.entity_id
_entity_poly.type
_entity_poly.pdbx_seq_one_letter_code
_entity_poly.pdbx_strand_id
1 'polypeptide(L)'
;MRSKISISALLAFSLLGAAGARADDDDPAKGTFTLEDATKGLTGSGTLTAKIETTQGTFTCELFDKQAPVTVANFVGLARGVRPWKDNTGHWVKKAFYDGLIFHRVIPGFMIQGGDPLGIGSGNPGYRFDNEISPDLKFDKPGLLAMANAGPGTNGSQFFITEGTPMYLNGKHTIFGKCDPLSLVAKITGVERGPRDKPTTDVVMKKVTITRSKSKKSAAK
;
A
#
# COMPACT_ATOMS: atom_id res chain seq x y z
N MET A 1 74.12 -12.39 23.28
CA MET A 1 72.79 -12.44 23.85
C MET A 1 71.94 -11.31 23.27
N ARG A 2 71.06 -11.59 22.33
CA ARG A 2 70.13 -10.63 21.74
C ARG A 2 68.73 -11.20 21.85
N SER A 3 67.95 -10.57 22.69
CA SER A 3 66.53 -10.87 22.93
C SER A 3 65.70 -10.46 21.70
N LYS A 4 64.89 -11.40 21.18
CA LYS A 4 63.90 -11.12 20.14
C LYS A 4 62.56 -10.87 20.83
N ILE A 5 62.08 -9.65 20.75
CA ILE A 5 60.70 -9.30 21.17
C ILE A 5 59.80 -9.50 19.96
N SER A 6 58.92 -10.51 20.06
CA SER A 6 57.83 -10.74 19.10
C SER A 6 56.66 -9.86 19.51
N ILE A 7 56.27 -8.92 18.65
CA ILE A 7 55.05 -8.14 18.78
C ILE A 7 53.99 -8.81 17.93
N SER A 8 53.08 -9.54 18.57
CA SER A 8 51.85 -10.04 17.92
C SER A 8 50.84 -8.91 17.88
N ALA A 9 50.62 -8.37 16.69
CA ALA A 9 49.54 -7.44 16.46
C ALA A 9 48.22 -8.22 16.31
N LEU A 10 47.36 -8.12 17.33
CA LEU A 10 45.95 -8.54 17.22
C LEU A 10 45.20 -7.53 16.37
N LEU A 11 44.87 -7.87 15.14
CA LEU A 11 43.87 -7.13 14.35
C LEU A 11 42.48 -7.47 14.92
N ALA A 12 41.95 -6.55 15.70
CA ALA A 12 40.53 -6.57 16.04
C ALA A 12 39.73 -6.11 14.81
N PHE A 13 39.13 -7.06 14.09
CA PHE A 13 38.10 -6.78 13.07
C PHE A 13 36.81 -6.39 13.78
N SER A 14 36.61 -5.07 13.95
CA SER A 14 35.32 -4.55 14.35
C SER A 14 34.37 -4.70 13.17
N LEU A 15 33.49 -5.72 13.23
CA LEU A 15 32.28 -5.75 12.41
C LEU A 15 31.43 -4.53 12.82
N LEU A 16 31.57 -3.43 12.11
CA LEU A 16 30.49 -2.45 12.03
C LEU A 16 29.34 -3.12 11.30
N GLY A 17 28.42 -3.70 12.06
CA GLY A 17 27.09 -4.01 11.56
C GLY A 17 26.48 -2.70 11.07
N ALA A 18 26.34 -2.58 9.75
CA ALA A 18 25.49 -1.56 9.18
C ALA A 18 24.07 -1.82 9.68
N ALA A 19 23.71 -1.19 10.80
CA ALA A 19 22.33 -1.02 11.20
C ALA A 19 21.68 -0.22 10.07
N GLY A 20 20.99 -0.93 9.15
CA GLY A 20 20.14 -0.29 8.18
C GLY A 20 19.20 0.62 8.94
N ALA A 21 19.32 1.92 8.73
CA ALA A 21 18.43 2.90 9.32
C ALA A 21 17.00 2.48 8.97
N ARG A 22 16.26 1.92 9.93
CA ARG A 22 14.82 1.78 9.83
C ARG A 22 14.27 3.19 9.82
N ALA A 23 13.67 3.58 8.69
CA ALA A 23 13.05 4.90 8.53
C ALA A 23 11.82 5.12 9.44
N ASP A 24 11.66 4.32 10.49
CA ASP A 24 10.44 4.20 11.29
C ASP A 24 10.57 4.69 12.73
N ASP A 25 11.75 5.15 13.16
CA ASP A 25 11.97 5.53 14.56
C ASP A 25 11.13 6.73 15.02
N ASP A 26 10.55 7.48 14.08
CA ASP A 26 9.70 8.64 14.35
C ASP A 26 8.22 8.46 13.93
N ASP A 27 7.79 7.27 13.48
CA ASP A 27 6.35 7.00 13.21
C ASP A 27 5.54 7.14 14.50
N PRO A 28 4.60 8.11 14.59
CA PRO A 28 3.79 8.31 15.79
C PRO A 28 2.94 7.09 16.16
N ALA A 29 2.65 6.22 15.22
CA ALA A 29 1.94 4.95 15.46
C ALA A 29 2.89 3.82 15.88
N LYS A 30 4.23 4.00 15.78
CA LYS A 30 5.27 3.02 16.18
C LYS A 30 5.00 1.60 15.67
N GLY A 31 4.48 1.47 14.45
CA GLY A 31 4.12 0.18 13.86
C GLY A 31 2.89 -0.52 14.47
N THR A 32 2.20 0.09 15.42
CA THR A 32 1.06 -0.53 16.15
C THR A 32 -0.32 -0.11 15.67
N PHE A 33 -0.43 0.54 14.52
CA PHE A 33 -1.71 1.01 13.99
C PHE A 33 -2.58 -0.18 13.56
N THR A 34 -3.70 -0.39 14.25
CA THR A 34 -4.56 -1.56 14.12
C THR A 34 -5.78 -1.31 13.22
N LEU A 35 -6.46 -2.40 12.85
CA LEU A 35 -7.73 -2.32 12.14
C LEU A 35 -8.82 -1.64 12.98
N GLU A 36 -8.79 -1.81 14.31
CA GLU A 36 -9.69 -1.13 15.24
C GLU A 36 -9.47 0.38 15.20
N ASP A 37 -8.20 0.84 15.26
CA ASP A 37 -7.86 2.26 15.12
C ASP A 37 -8.35 2.83 13.79
N ALA A 38 -8.10 2.09 12.70
CA ALA A 38 -8.49 2.50 11.35
C ALA A 38 -10.00 2.61 11.17
N THR A 39 -10.79 1.78 11.84
CA THR A 39 -12.24 1.67 11.67
C THR A 39 -13.06 2.35 12.77
N LYS A 40 -12.41 2.89 13.79
CA LYS A 40 -13.07 3.58 14.90
C LYS A 40 -14.07 4.62 14.38
N GLY A 41 -15.32 4.54 14.86
CA GLY A 41 -16.40 5.44 14.44
C GLY A 41 -17.10 5.07 13.12
N LEU A 42 -16.67 4.00 12.41
CA LEU A 42 -17.48 3.44 11.33
C LEU A 42 -18.66 2.65 11.91
N THR A 43 -19.83 2.87 11.33
CA THR A 43 -21.04 2.10 11.69
C THR A 43 -21.09 0.80 10.89
N GLY A 44 -21.65 -0.26 11.52
CA GLY A 44 -21.76 -1.59 10.90
C GLY A 44 -20.65 -2.54 11.32
N SER A 45 -20.86 -3.83 11.05
CA SER A 45 -19.94 -4.93 11.39
C SER A 45 -19.70 -5.91 10.22
N GLY A 46 -20.22 -5.59 9.04
CA GLY A 46 -20.05 -6.39 7.83
C GLY A 46 -18.79 -6.02 7.05
N THR A 47 -18.83 -6.23 5.74
CA THR A 47 -17.71 -6.01 4.83
C THR A 47 -17.24 -4.56 4.82
N LEU A 48 -15.93 -4.35 4.91
CA LEU A 48 -15.29 -3.06 4.64
C LEU A 48 -15.22 -2.82 3.14
N THR A 49 -15.59 -1.62 2.71
CA THR A 49 -15.62 -1.22 1.31
C THR A 49 -14.97 0.15 1.15
N ALA A 50 -14.10 0.27 0.16
CA ALA A 50 -13.56 1.54 -0.30
C ALA A 50 -14.24 1.97 -1.60
N LYS A 51 -14.79 3.17 -1.62
CA LYS A 51 -15.25 3.85 -2.84
C LYS A 51 -14.15 4.81 -3.28
N ILE A 52 -13.56 4.57 -4.46
CA ILE A 52 -12.50 5.41 -5.04
C ILE A 52 -13.09 6.19 -6.20
N GLU A 53 -13.41 7.44 -5.99
CA GLU A 53 -13.94 8.35 -7.02
C GLU A 53 -12.77 8.95 -7.81
N THR A 54 -12.77 8.75 -9.13
CA THR A 54 -11.71 9.25 -10.01
C THR A 54 -12.26 10.20 -11.07
N THR A 55 -11.36 10.85 -11.82
CA THR A 55 -11.75 11.65 -13.01
C THR A 55 -12.32 10.79 -14.14
N GLN A 56 -12.10 9.47 -14.12
CA GLN A 56 -12.56 8.54 -15.18
C GLN A 56 -13.79 7.72 -14.80
N GLY A 57 -14.16 7.69 -13.51
CA GLY A 57 -15.26 6.91 -12.95
C GLY A 57 -15.01 6.56 -11.50
N THR A 58 -15.81 5.64 -10.96
CA THR A 58 -15.75 5.27 -9.54
C THR A 58 -15.56 3.75 -9.40
N PHE A 59 -14.56 3.36 -8.63
CA PHE A 59 -14.40 1.98 -8.15
C PHE A 59 -15.13 1.76 -6.84
N THR A 60 -15.66 0.56 -6.68
CA THR A 60 -16.09 0.02 -5.39
C THR A 60 -15.21 -1.20 -5.08
N CYS A 61 -14.44 -1.12 -4.02
CA CYS A 61 -13.48 -2.16 -3.66
C CYS A 61 -13.88 -2.81 -2.33
N GLU A 62 -14.11 -4.12 -2.34
CA GLU A 62 -14.19 -4.93 -1.13
C GLU A 62 -12.80 -5.10 -0.54
N LEU A 63 -12.64 -4.87 0.77
CA LEU A 63 -11.37 -5.01 1.47
C LEU A 63 -11.31 -6.32 2.26
N PHE A 64 -10.19 -7.03 2.17
CA PHE A 64 -9.99 -8.35 2.77
C PHE A 64 -9.35 -8.22 4.17
N ASP A 65 -10.12 -7.66 5.11
CA ASP A 65 -9.68 -7.33 6.47
C ASP A 65 -9.32 -8.55 7.34
N LYS A 66 -9.71 -9.75 6.92
CA LYS A 66 -9.34 -11.02 7.58
C LYS A 66 -8.03 -11.60 7.06
N GLN A 67 -7.75 -11.44 5.76
CA GLN A 67 -6.57 -12.00 5.11
C GLN A 67 -5.35 -11.06 5.16
N ALA A 68 -5.59 -9.75 5.24
CA ALA A 68 -4.54 -8.73 5.28
C ALA A 68 -4.90 -7.59 6.26
N PRO A 69 -5.07 -7.88 7.57
CA PRO A 69 -5.57 -6.91 8.56
C PRO A 69 -4.67 -5.68 8.72
N VAL A 70 -3.35 -5.83 8.71
CA VAL A 70 -2.41 -4.69 8.85
C VAL A 70 -2.44 -3.82 7.60
N THR A 71 -2.46 -4.43 6.41
CA THR A 71 -2.52 -3.71 5.13
C THR A 71 -3.84 -2.97 4.97
N VAL A 72 -4.96 -3.62 5.33
CA VAL A 72 -6.28 -2.96 5.31
C VAL A 72 -6.35 -1.85 6.34
N ALA A 73 -5.81 -2.04 7.55
CA ALA A 73 -5.71 -0.97 8.56
C ALA A 73 -4.94 0.23 8.02
N ASN A 74 -3.79 -0.01 7.40
CA ASN A 74 -2.97 1.04 6.79
C ASN A 74 -3.75 1.81 5.71
N PHE A 75 -4.31 1.11 4.73
CA PHE A 75 -5.06 1.73 3.63
C PHE A 75 -6.27 2.52 4.14
N VAL A 76 -7.07 1.92 5.01
CA VAL A 76 -8.26 2.55 5.62
C VAL A 76 -7.88 3.76 6.46
N GLY A 77 -6.82 3.63 7.27
CA GLY A 77 -6.33 4.71 8.13
C GLY A 77 -5.83 5.92 7.33
N LEU A 78 -5.09 5.68 6.25
CA LEU A 78 -4.65 6.72 5.31
C LEU A 78 -5.83 7.35 4.58
N ALA A 79 -6.75 6.55 4.03
CA ALA A 79 -7.93 7.06 3.31
C ALA A 79 -8.81 7.94 4.19
N ARG A 80 -8.98 7.58 5.46
CA ARG A 80 -9.78 8.33 6.44
C ARG A 80 -9.02 9.48 7.12
N GLY A 81 -7.71 9.59 6.93
CA GLY A 81 -6.88 10.58 7.59
C GLY A 81 -6.68 10.35 9.09
N VAL A 82 -6.89 9.12 9.58
CA VAL A 82 -6.70 8.77 11.00
C VAL A 82 -5.34 8.15 11.30
N ARG A 83 -4.66 7.55 10.29
CA ARG A 83 -3.26 7.15 10.38
C ARG A 83 -2.37 8.36 10.06
N PRO A 84 -1.40 8.71 10.94
CA PRO A 84 -0.42 9.74 10.63
C PRO A 84 0.43 9.38 9.40
N TRP A 85 0.80 10.40 8.63
CA TRP A 85 1.72 10.28 7.50
C TRP A 85 2.55 11.56 7.35
N LYS A 86 3.75 11.46 6.76
CA LYS A 86 4.62 12.62 6.52
C LYS A 86 4.21 13.34 5.25
N ASP A 87 3.92 14.62 5.36
CA ASP A 87 3.66 15.48 4.21
C ASP A 87 4.96 15.91 3.51
N ASN A 88 4.84 16.67 2.44
CA ASN A 88 5.98 17.13 1.64
C ASN A 88 6.94 18.07 2.40
N THR A 89 6.55 18.54 3.59
CA THR A 89 7.40 19.35 4.47
C THR A 89 8.10 18.49 5.54
N GLY A 90 7.85 17.18 5.54
CA GLY A 90 8.41 16.24 6.50
C GLY A 90 7.68 16.17 7.83
N HIS A 91 6.53 16.87 7.97
CA HIS A 91 5.75 16.86 9.20
C HIS A 91 4.71 15.72 9.19
N TRP A 92 4.52 15.12 10.35
CA TRP A 92 3.45 14.16 10.58
C TRP A 92 2.10 14.86 10.65
N VAL A 93 1.18 14.46 9.78
CA VAL A 93 -0.17 15.02 9.67
C VAL A 93 -1.22 13.93 9.72
N LYS A 94 -2.45 14.28 10.18
CA LYS A 94 -3.64 13.44 10.12
C LYS A 94 -4.66 14.10 9.21
N LYS A 95 -4.67 13.72 7.95
CA LYS A 95 -5.65 14.14 6.94
C LYS A 95 -5.79 13.06 5.88
N ALA A 96 -6.88 13.05 5.13
CA ALA A 96 -7.07 12.10 4.03
C ALA A 96 -5.85 12.11 3.10
N PHE A 97 -5.27 10.94 2.88
CA PHE A 97 -4.01 10.80 2.16
C PHE A 97 -4.20 10.69 0.66
N TYR A 98 -5.19 9.90 0.22
CA TYR A 98 -5.35 9.54 -1.20
C TYR A 98 -6.07 10.60 -2.03
N ASP A 99 -6.82 11.51 -1.40
CA ASP A 99 -7.59 12.54 -2.09
C ASP A 99 -6.65 13.49 -2.84
N GLY A 100 -6.86 13.63 -4.15
CA GLY A 100 -6.03 14.41 -5.05
C GLY A 100 -4.81 13.67 -5.63
N LEU A 101 -4.47 12.47 -5.17
CA LEU A 101 -3.39 11.68 -5.76
C LEU A 101 -3.79 11.10 -7.11
N ILE A 102 -2.79 10.76 -7.94
CA ILE A 102 -2.98 10.25 -9.29
C ILE A 102 -2.65 8.76 -9.41
N PHE A 103 -3.20 8.13 -10.45
CA PHE A 103 -2.65 6.90 -10.99
C PHE A 103 -1.47 7.26 -11.89
N HIS A 104 -0.28 7.21 -11.31
CA HIS A 104 0.96 7.69 -11.95
C HIS A 104 1.59 6.69 -12.93
N ARG A 105 1.09 5.44 -12.95
CA ARG A 105 1.56 4.39 -13.87
C ARG A 105 0.40 3.48 -14.24
N VAL A 106 0.15 3.32 -15.55
CA VAL A 106 -0.92 2.49 -16.08
C VAL A 106 -0.40 1.64 -17.24
N ILE A 107 -0.61 0.33 -17.19
CA ILE A 107 -0.11 -0.61 -18.20
C ILE A 107 -1.24 -1.52 -18.64
N PRO A 108 -1.66 -1.48 -19.94
CA PRO A 108 -2.67 -2.38 -20.50
C PRO A 108 -2.33 -3.84 -20.30
N GLY A 109 -3.34 -4.64 -19.97
CA GLY A 109 -3.20 -6.06 -19.70
C GLY A 109 -2.48 -6.38 -18.38
N PHE A 110 -2.07 -5.36 -17.60
CA PHE A 110 -1.37 -5.55 -16.34
C PHE A 110 -2.11 -4.87 -15.17
N MET A 111 -1.97 -3.55 -14.98
CA MET A 111 -2.52 -2.87 -13.80
C MET A 111 -2.54 -1.34 -13.95
N ILE A 112 -3.26 -0.69 -13.03
CA ILE A 112 -3.15 0.75 -12.74
C ILE A 112 -2.55 0.93 -11.33
N GLN A 113 -1.54 1.78 -11.19
CA GLN A 113 -0.80 2.01 -9.92
C GLN A 113 -0.94 3.46 -9.47
N GLY A 114 -1.28 3.65 -8.20
CA GLY A 114 -1.45 4.96 -7.56
C GLY A 114 -1.02 4.95 -6.10
N GLY A 115 -1.43 5.99 -5.34
CA GLY A 115 -1.14 6.10 -3.90
C GLY A 115 0.28 6.60 -3.59
N ASP A 116 0.95 7.21 -4.56
CA ASP A 116 2.22 7.90 -4.37
C ASP A 116 1.98 9.40 -4.16
N PRO A 117 2.35 9.99 -2.99
CA PRO A 117 2.18 11.41 -2.74
C PRO A 117 3.01 12.32 -3.66
N LEU A 118 4.08 11.79 -4.28
CA LEU A 118 4.91 12.51 -5.24
C LEU A 118 4.45 12.31 -6.70
N GLY A 119 3.62 11.29 -6.98
CA GLY A 119 3.13 10.98 -8.33
C GLY A 119 4.21 10.55 -9.33
N ILE A 120 5.32 9.99 -8.87
CA ILE A 120 6.49 9.59 -9.70
C ILE A 120 6.96 8.15 -9.46
N GLY A 121 6.30 7.42 -8.53
CA GLY A 121 6.59 6.03 -8.19
C GLY A 121 7.55 5.82 -7.03
N SER A 122 8.11 6.89 -6.43
CA SER A 122 9.11 6.79 -5.36
C SER A 122 8.65 7.32 -4.00
N GLY A 123 7.49 7.96 -3.93
CA GLY A 123 6.95 8.49 -2.68
C GLY A 123 6.38 7.40 -1.77
N ASN A 124 6.30 7.72 -0.48
CA ASN A 124 5.77 6.85 0.57
C ASN A 124 5.13 7.71 1.68
N PRO A 125 4.42 7.12 2.64
CA PRO A 125 3.74 7.86 3.70
C PRO A 125 4.66 8.24 4.87
N GLY A 126 5.97 8.06 4.76
CA GLY A 126 6.94 8.32 5.81
C GLY A 126 7.30 7.11 6.67
N TYR A 127 6.73 5.93 6.37
CA TYR A 127 7.01 4.65 7.04
C TYR A 127 6.86 3.48 6.05
N ARG A 128 7.28 2.30 6.48
CA ARG A 128 7.16 1.04 5.74
C ARG A 128 6.68 -0.08 6.65
N PHE A 129 6.12 -1.14 6.05
CA PHE A 129 5.68 -2.34 6.76
C PHE A 129 5.83 -3.60 5.90
N ASP A 130 5.77 -4.76 6.55
CA ASP A 130 5.98 -6.05 5.92
C ASP A 130 4.80 -6.51 5.04
N ASN A 131 5.06 -7.49 4.18
CA ASN A 131 4.03 -8.15 3.39
C ASN A 131 3.13 -9.01 4.29
N GLU A 132 1.83 -9.05 3.98
CA GLU A 132 0.86 -10.00 4.51
C GLU A 132 0.43 -10.94 3.39
N ILE A 133 1.16 -12.03 3.19
CA ILE A 133 0.88 -13.00 2.12
C ILE A 133 -0.09 -14.05 2.64
N SER A 134 -1.32 -14.03 2.12
CA SER A 134 -2.30 -15.09 2.36
C SER A 134 -2.16 -16.19 1.30
N PRO A 135 -2.10 -17.48 1.70
CA PRO A 135 -2.02 -18.61 0.76
C PRO A 135 -3.28 -18.73 -0.12
N ASP A 136 -4.43 -18.20 0.36
CA ASP A 136 -5.72 -18.28 -0.32
C ASP A 136 -5.90 -17.20 -1.40
N LEU A 137 -5.01 -16.20 -1.42
CA LEU A 137 -5.09 -15.08 -2.36
C LEU A 137 -4.00 -15.18 -3.42
N LYS A 138 -4.41 -15.26 -4.68
CA LYS A 138 -3.53 -15.34 -5.85
C LYS A 138 -3.96 -14.36 -6.93
N PHE A 139 -3.00 -13.90 -7.72
CA PHE A 139 -3.25 -13.03 -8.88
C PHE A 139 -3.79 -13.83 -10.08
N ASP A 140 -4.84 -14.63 -9.85
CA ASP A 140 -5.48 -15.53 -10.82
C ASP A 140 -6.72 -14.93 -11.51
N LYS A 141 -7.09 -13.71 -11.17
CA LYS A 141 -8.22 -12.96 -11.74
C LYS A 141 -7.94 -11.46 -11.76
N PRO A 142 -8.60 -10.69 -12.65
CA PRO A 142 -8.49 -9.24 -12.67
C PRO A 142 -9.23 -8.57 -11.51
N GLY A 143 -8.97 -7.27 -11.33
CA GLY A 143 -9.63 -6.44 -10.33
C GLY A 143 -9.04 -6.58 -8.93
N LEU A 144 -7.96 -7.30 -8.73
CA LEU A 144 -7.33 -7.43 -7.42
C LEU A 144 -6.62 -6.14 -7.02
N LEU A 145 -6.90 -5.71 -5.79
CA LEU A 145 -6.26 -4.56 -5.14
C LEU A 145 -5.10 -5.07 -4.29
N ALA A 146 -3.89 -4.60 -4.60
CA ALA A 146 -2.68 -5.09 -3.96
C ALA A 146 -1.65 -3.97 -3.69
N MET A 147 -0.75 -4.19 -2.73
CA MET A 147 0.31 -3.24 -2.39
C MET A 147 1.42 -3.27 -3.43
N ALA A 148 1.81 -2.10 -3.92
CA ALA A 148 3.06 -1.91 -4.61
C ALA A 148 4.21 -1.83 -3.60
N ASN A 149 5.34 -2.49 -3.91
CA ASN A 149 6.54 -2.48 -3.07
C ASN A 149 7.81 -2.61 -3.92
N ALA A 150 8.96 -2.36 -3.32
CA ALA A 150 10.30 -2.53 -3.90
C ALA A 150 11.04 -3.76 -3.31
N GLY A 151 10.30 -4.75 -2.84
CA GLY A 151 10.78 -5.95 -2.18
C GLY A 151 10.16 -6.12 -0.78
N PRO A 152 10.52 -7.19 -0.05
CA PRO A 152 10.01 -7.47 1.30
C PRO A 152 10.20 -6.27 2.25
N GLY A 153 9.21 -6.00 3.10
CA GLY A 153 9.31 -4.95 4.12
C GLY A 153 9.26 -3.51 3.59
N THR A 154 8.81 -3.31 2.35
CA THR A 154 8.79 -1.97 1.74
C THR A 154 7.40 -1.49 1.33
N ASN A 155 6.33 -2.11 1.82
CA ASN A 155 4.99 -1.57 1.63
C ASN A 155 4.85 -0.20 2.30
N GLY A 156 4.10 0.68 1.69
CA GLY A 156 3.82 2.03 2.23
C GLY A 156 2.39 2.44 1.92
N SER A 157 2.21 3.38 1.01
CA SER A 157 0.90 3.86 0.58
C SER A 157 0.55 3.46 -0.86
N GLN A 158 1.53 3.10 -1.68
CA GLN A 158 1.29 2.79 -3.08
C GLN A 158 0.57 1.45 -3.24
N PHE A 159 -0.43 1.43 -4.11
CA PHE A 159 -1.21 0.25 -4.45
C PHE A 159 -1.44 0.14 -5.95
N PHE A 160 -1.89 -1.02 -6.41
CA PHE A 160 -2.32 -1.21 -7.78
C PHE A 160 -3.61 -2.02 -7.85
N ILE A 161 -4.36 -1.83 -8.94
CA ILE A 161 -5.54 -2.63 -9.29
C ILE A 161 -5.22 -3.36 -10.59
N THR A 162 -5.34 -4.69 -10.59
CA THR A 162 -4.99 -5.52 -11.74
C THR A 162 -6.04 -5.44 -12.85
N GLU A 163 -5.58 -5.36 -14.10
CA GLU A 163 -6.39 -5.61 -15.30
C GLU A 163 -6.27 -7.08 -15.76
N GLY A 164 -5.05 -7.61 -15.70
CA GLY A 164 -4.75 -9.00 -16.03
C GLY A 164 -4.61 -9.90 -14.81
N THR A 165 -3.95 -11.04 -15.02
CA THR A 165 -3.68 -12.06 -14.01
C THR A 165 -2.17 -12.27 -13.82
N PRO A 166 -1.45 -11.32 -13.18
CA PRO A 166 0.01 -11.37 -13.06
C PRO A 166 0.46 -12.39 -12.01
N MET A 167 0.30 -13.68 -12.27
CA MET A 167 0.60 -14.78 -11.32
C MET A 167 2.05 -14.77 -10.82
N TYR A 168 3.00 -14.18 -11.55
CA TYR A 168 4.40 -14.03 -11.13
C TYR A 168 4.61 -13.11 -9.91
N LEU A 169 3.56 -12.36 -9.50
CA LEU A 169 3.52 -11.54 -8.29
C LEU A 169 3.06 -12.31 -7.05
N ASN A 170 2.58 -13.55 -7.19
CA ASN A 170 2.18 -14.38 -6.06
C ASN A 170 3.32 -14.52 -5.04
N GLY A 171 2.99 -14.37 -3.76
CA GLY A 171 3.97 -14.43 -2.67
C GLY A 171 4.88 -13.20 -2.52
N LYS A 172 4.75 -12.20 -3.39
CA LYS A 172 5.62 -11.00 -3.40
C LYS A 172 4.87 -9.71 -3.06
N HIS A 173 3.57 -9.66 -3.35
CA HIS A 173 2.73 -8.48 -3.11
C HIS A 173 1.50 -8.89 -2.31
N THR A 174 1.16 -8.11 -1.29
CA THR A 174 -0.03 -8.32 -0.47
C THR A 174 -1.29 -7.98 -1.26
N ILE A 175 -2.15 -8.97 -1.51
CA ILE A 175 -3.50 -8.74 -2.02
C ILE A 175 -4.39 -8.41 -0.81
N PHE A 176 -5.05 -7.25 -0.83
CA PHE A 176 -5.86 -6.80 0.29
C PHE A 176 -7.29 -6.39 -0.08
N GLY A 177 -7.70 -6.61 -1.34
CA GLY A 177 -9.05 -6.33 -1.78
C GLY A 177 -9.32 -6.71 -3.23
N LYS A 178 -10.54 -6.40 -3.66
CA LYS A 178 -11.01 -6.58 -5.04
C LYS A 178 -11.88 -5.39 -5.44
N CYS A 179 -11.67 -4.83 -6.62
CA CYS A 179 -12.35 -3.65 -7.13
C CYS A 179 -13.21 -3.95 -8.35
N ASP A 180 -14.34 -3.31 -8.43
CA ASP A 180 -15.26 -3.28 -9.58
C ASP A 180 -15.62 -1.82 -9.92
N PRO A 181 -15.97 -1.47 -11.15
CA PRO A 181 -16.09 -2.37 -12.33
C PRO A 181 -14.75 -2.56 -13.05
N LEU A 182 -14.51 -3.75 -13.57
CA LEU A 182 -13.31 -4.09 -14.36
C LEU A 182 -13.18 -3.24 -15.64
N SER A 183 -14.30 -2.84 -16.24
CA SER A 183 -14.32 -1.95 -17.39
C SER A 183 -13.67 -0.58 -17.11
N LEU A 184 -13.68 -0.12 -15.87
CA LEU A 184 -13.01 1.13 -15.50
C LEU A 184 -11.48 0.93 -15.42
N VAL A 185 -11.00 -0.25 -14.99
CA VAL A 185 -9.57 -0.56 -15.04
C VAL A 185 -9.08 -0.52 -16.48
N ALA A 186 -9.78 -1.23 -17.40
CA ALA A 186 -9.48 -1.24 -18.82
C ALA A 186 -9.56 0.16 -19.46
N LYS A 187 -10.53 0.99 -19.05
CA LYS A 187 -10.63 2.38 -19.50
C LYS A 187 -9.40 3.20 -19.10
N ILE A 188 -8.93 3.04 -17.86
CA ILE A 188 -7.78 3.80 -17.34
C ILE A 188 -6.46 3.28 -17.94
N THR A 189 -6.29 1.96 -18.13
CA THR A 189 -5.09 1.42 -18.79
C THR A 189 -5.03 1.81 -20.27
N GLY A 190 -6.17 2.07 -20.90
CA GLY A 190 -6.29 2.48 -22.30
C GLY A 190 -6.04 3.97 -22.57
N VAL A 191 -5.81 4.82 -21.56
CA VAL A 191 -5.49 6.24 -21.79
C VAL A 191 -4.13 6.41 -22.46
N GLU A 192 -3.94 7.55 -23.13
CA GLU A 192 -2.64 7.92 -23.70
C GLU A 192 -1.59 8.06 -22.58
N ARG A 193 -0.38 7.54 -22.84
CA ARG A 193 0.72 7.46 -21.89
C ARG A 193 2.00 8.05 -22.43
N GLY A 194 2.71 8.75 -21.56
CA GLY A 194 4.07 9.21 -21.79
C GLY A 194 5.13 8.26 -21.20
N PRO A 195 6.34 8.78 -20.97
CA PRO A 195 7.44 8.02 -20.38
C PRO A 195 7.04 7.38 -19.02
N ARG A 196 7.58 6.19 -18.76
CA ARG A 196 7.32 5.40 -17.54
C ARG A 196 5.85 5.01 -17.36
N ASP A 197 5.11 4.86 -18.46
CA ASP A 197 3.68 4.50 -18.46
C ASP A 197 2.79 5.48 -17.68
N LYS A 198 3.20 6.74 -17.53
CA LYS A 198 2.40 7.77 -16.89
C LYS A 198 1.33 8.28 -17.87
N PRO A 199 0.05 8.38 -17.46
CA PRO A 199 -0.98 9.04 -18.26
C PRO A 199 -0.56 10.46 -18.66
N THR A 200 -0.76 10.84 -19.94
CA THR A 200 -0.50 12.21 -20.42
C THR A 200 -1.48 13.22 -19.83
N THR A 201 -2.69 12.77 -19.53
CA THR A 201 -3.67 13.51 -18.72
C THR A 201 -3.86 12.77 -17.39
N ASP A 202 -3.64 13.46 -16.29
CA ASP A 202 -3.68 12.84 -14.96
C ASP A 202 -5.04 12.21 -14.66
N VAL A 203 -5.02 10.94 -14.28
CA VAL A 203 -6.18 10.23 -13.71
C VAL A 203 -6.15 10.42 -12.21
N VAL A 204 -6.96 11.35 -11.72
CA VAL A 204 -6.96 11.80 -10.31
C VAL A 204 -7.96 11.01 -9.49
N MET A 205 -7.55 10.54 -8.32
CA MET A 205 -8.43 10.06 -7.25
C MET A 205 -9.02 11.28 -6.54
N LYS A 206 -10.27 11.62 -6.85
CA LYS A 206 -10.95 12.81 -6.28
C LYS A 206 -11.24 12.63 -4.80
N LYS A 207 -11.64 11.41 -4.43
CA LYS A 207 -11.99 11.06 -3.06
C LYS A 207 -11.94 9.56 -2.83
N VAL A 208 -11.46 9.17 -1.64
CA VAL A 208 -11.56 7.77 -1.17
C VAL A 208 -12.42 7.74 0.10
N THR A 209 -13.56 7.05 0.02
CA THR A 209 -14.51 6.92 1.13
C THR A 209 -14.55 5.48 1.62
N ILE A 210 -14.41 5.30 2.91
CA ILE A 210 -14.49 3.97 3.55
C ILE A 210 -15.85 3.82 4.24
N THR A 211 -16.50 2.70 3.97
CA THR A 211 -17.76 2.31 4.61
C THR A 211 -17.69 0.87 5.11
N ARG A 212 -18.55 0.54 6.06
CA ARG A 212 -18.75 -0.84 6.53
C ARG A 212 -20.22 -1.19 6.39
N SER A 213 -20.53 -2.31 5.75
CA SER A 213 -21.92 -2.75 5.60
C SER A 213 -22.51 -3.15 6.95
N LYS A 214 -23.86 -3.12 7.07
CA LYS A 214 -24.54 -3.74 8.20
C LYS A 214 -24.27 -5.26 8.14
N SER A 215 -24.14 -5.92 9.29
CA SER A 215 -24.08 -7.38 9.32
C SER A 215 -25.31 -7.95 8.61
N LYS A 216 -25.11 -8.91 7.70
CA LYS A 216 -26.23 -9.75 7.27
C LYS A 216 -26.67 -10.49 8.52
N LYS A 217 -27.86 -10.20 9.07
CA LYS A 217 -28.52 -11.10 10.04
C LYS A 217 -28.53 -12.47 9.37
N SER A 218 -27.83 -13.44 9.96
CA SER A 218 -27.99 -14.84 9.59
C SER A 218 -29.48 -15.13 9.66
N ALA A 219 -30.12 -15.41 8.55
CA ALA A 219 -31.44 -16.01 8.57
C ALA A 219 -31.23 -17.39 9.19
N ALA A 220 -31.51 -17.49 10.48
CA ALA A 220 -31.62 -18.78 11.16
C ALA A 220 -32.72 -19.55 10.46
N LYS A 221 -32.33 -20.65 9.82
CA LYS A 221 -33.23 -21.72 9.42
C LYS A 221 -33.50 -22.63 10.62
#